data_e8ff120faebf30eeb7c34aac3ec30f81
#
_entry.id   e8ff120faebf30eeb7c34aac3ec30f81
#
_cell.length_a   1.000
_cell.length_b   1.000
_cell.length_c   1.000
_cell.angle_alpha   90.00
_cell.angle_beta   90.00
_cell.angle_gamma   90.00
#
_symmetry.space_group_name_H-M   'P 1'
#
loop_
_entity.id
_entity.type
_entity.pdbx_description
1 polymer ?
#
loop_
_entity_poly.entity_id
_entity_poly.type
_entity_poly.pdbx_seq_one_letter_code
_entity_poly.pdbx_strand_id
1 'polypeptide(L)'
;IVVLYHVIYMFNGVQTFGVIGPFHEHQLQDAFQYIVYPWFMALLFVVSGMTARYYLENHSTKEFIRDKTRKLLVPSTIGLFVFQWILGYYNMKISGALDSFREVPGIVRYVIMAISGIGVLWYIQVLWIFSILLLVVRKIEKDRIWKCGAEAPVWLLILLTICLYGSAQILNTPIVTVYRFGIYGFCFFMGYFIFSHDEVVERLSRWRWMLLVVAGGTGIHYTVQY
;
A
#
# COMPACT_ATOMS: atom_id res chain seq x y z
N ILE A 1 -14.09 -2.00 0.34
CA ILE A 1 -13.48 -0.71 -0.04
C ILE A 1 -12.57 -0.88 -1.25
N VAL A 2 -11.55 -1.76 -1.23
CA VAL A 2 -10.56 -1.94 -2.33
C VAL A 2 -11.24 -2.21 -3.67
N VAL A 3 -12.19 -3.14 -3.74
CA VAL A 3 -12.91 -3.46 -4.97
C VAL A 3 -13.71 -2.26 -5.49
N LEU A 4 -14.46 -1.60 -4.61
CA LEU A 4 -15.23 -0.40 -4.97
C LEU A 4 -14.32 0.73 -5.49
N TYR A 5 -13.19 0.94 -4.81
CA TYR A 5 -12.20 1.92 -5.24
C TYR A 5 -11.71 1.64 -6.67
N HIS A 6 -11.34 0.40 -6.98
CA HIS A 6 -10.84 0.04 -8.31
C HIS A 6 -11.93 0.08 -9.39
N VAL A 7 -13.18 -0.27 -9.06
CA VAL A 7 -14.31 -0.13 -9.99
C VAL A 7 -14.52 1.35 -10.36
N ILE A 8 -14.57 2.23 -9.36
CA ILE A 8 -14.71 3.67 -9.58
C ILE A 8 -13.51 4.22 -10.35
N TYR A 9 -12.29 3.79 -9.98
CA TYR A 9 -11.06 4.18 -10.65
C TYR A 9 -11.04 3.83 -12.14
N MET A 10 -11.60 2.69 -12.53
CA MET A 10 -11.71 2.29 -13.95
C MET A 10 -12.61 3.21 -14.78
N PHE A 11 -13.53 3.91 -14.14
CA PHE A 11 -14.49 4.82 -14.80
C PHE A 11 -14.18 6.30 -14.54
N ASN A 12 -13.02 6.60 -13.95
CA ASN A 12 -12.57 7.95 -13.67
C ASN A 12 -12.00 8.60 -14.93
N GLY A 13 -12.53 9.78 -15.30
CA GLY A 13 -12.07 10.57 -16.45
C GLY A 13 -10.82 11.42 -16.20
N VAL A 14 -10.37 11.54 -14.95
CA VAL A 14 -9.32 12.48 -14.54
C VAL A 14 -7.91 11.90 -14.70
N GLN A 15 -7.75 10.58 -14.68
CA GLN A 15 -6.43 9.94 -14.78
C GLN A 15 -6.19 9.34 -16.16
N THR A 16 -5.16 9.84 -16.83
CA THR A 16 -4.83 9.53 -18.22
C THR A 16 -4.07 8.21 -18.44
N PHE A 17 -3.55 7.55 -17.40
CA PHE A 17 -2.72 6.36 -17.56
C PHE A 17 -3.46 5.06 -17.18
N GLY A 18 -3.73 4.25 -18.21
CA GLY A 18 -4.18 2.86 -18.05
C GLY A 18 -5.64 2.68 -17.66
N VAL A 19 -6.43 3.74 -17.65
CA VAL A 19 -7.85 3.68 -17.33
C VAL A 19 -8.66 3.95 -18.60
N ILE A 20 -9.41 2.94 -19.02
CA ILE A 20 -10.36 3.05 -20.10
C ILE A 20 -11.70 3.42 -19.48
N GLY A 21 -11.90 4.71 -19.22
CA GLY A 21 -13.20 5.23 -18.81
C GLY A 21 -13.90 5.94 -19.97
N PRO A 22 -15.22 5.82 -20.11
CA PRO A 22 -15.98 6.58 -21.10
C PRO A 22 -16.14 8.06 -20.73
N PHE A 23 -15.74 8.45 -19.53
CA PHE A 23 -15.96 9.78 -18.98
C PHE A 23 -14.67 10.59 -19.02
N HIS A 24 -14.75 11.81 -19.57
CA HIS A 24 -13.65 12.76 -19.64
C HIS A 24 -13.84 13.96 -18.71
N GLU A 25 -14.91 13.94 -17.92
CA GLU A 25 -15.28 15.00 -17.00
C GLU A 25 -15.31 14.48 -15.57
N HIS A 26 -15.18 15.38 -14.61
CA HIS A 26 -15.30 15.05 -13.18
C HIS A 26 -16.70 14.47 -12.90
N GLN A 27 -16.72 13.33 -12.23
CA GLN A 27 -17.92 12.64 -11.82
C GLN A 27 -18.10 12.73 -10.30
N LEU A 28 -19.35 12.77 -9.82
CA LEU A 28 -19.62 12.76 -8.39
C LEU A 28 -18.98 11.55 -7.67
N GLN A 29 -18.86 10.44 -8.35
CA GLN A 29 -18.20 9.23 -7.83
C GLN A 29 -16.69 9.41 -7.59
N ASP A 30 -16.04 10.40 -8.22
CA ASP A 30 -14.63 10.68 -8.02
C ASP A 30 -14.37 11.18 -6.58
N ALA A 31 -15.34 11.82 -5.96
CA ALA A 31 -15.28 12.21 -4.56
C ALA A 31 -15.00 11.01 -3.63
N PHE A 32 -15.53 9.82 -3.96
CA PHE A 32 -15.23 8.61 -3.20
C PHE A 32 -13.73 8.25 -3.26
N GLN A 33 -13.09 8.44 -4.41
CA GLN A 33 -11.65 8.18 -4.53
C GLN A 33 -10.84 9.16 -3.70
N TYR A 34 -11.14 10.45 -3.76
CA TYR A 34 -10.45 11.47 -2.98
C TYR A 34 -10.59 11.29 -1.48
N ILE A 35 -11.75 10.81 -1.01
CA ILE A 35 -11.99 10.51 0.41
C ILE A 35 -11.25 9.23 0.84
N VAL A 36 -11.22 8.20 0.01
CA VAL A 36 -10.73 6.86 0.41
C VAL A 36 -9.23 6.71 0.17
N TYR A 37 -8.71 7.22 -0.96
CA TYR A 37 -7.33 7.02 -1.39
C TYR A 37 -6.26 7.38 -0.33
N PRO A 38 -6.35 8.49 0.40
CA PRO A 38 -5.30 8.92 1.32
C PRO A 38 -5.02 7.93 2.46
N TRP A 39 -6.00 7.16 2.89
CA TRP A 39 -5.88 6.36 4.10
C TRP A 39 -6.03 4.85 3.94
N PHE A 40 -6.78 4.36 2.92
CA PHE A 40 -7.12 2.94 2.88
C PHE A 40 -5.91 2.01 2.67
N MET A 41 -4.96 2.41 1.82
CA MET A 41 -3.73 1.63 1.60
C MET A 41 -2.82 1.67 2.82
N ALA A 42 -2.65 2.85 3.42
CA ALA A 42 -1.89 3.02 4.65
C ALA A 42 -2.46 2.13 5.77
N LEU A 43 -3.79 2.11 5.95
CA LEU A 43 -4.48 1.26 6.93
C LEU A 43 -4.24 -0.23 6.68
N LEU A 44 -4.26 -0.67 5.41
CA LEU A 44 -3.98 -2.07 5.08
C LEU A 44 -2.56 -2.50 5.50
N PHE A 45 -1.56 -1.62 5.32
CA PHE A 45 -0.21 -1.89 5.79
C PHE A 45 -0.09 -1.87 7.31
N VAL A 46 -0.76 -0.95 8.01
CA VAL A 46 -0.83 -0.94 9.48
C VAL A 46 -1.41 -2.26 10.01
N VAL A 47 -2.57 -2.68 9.53
CA VAL A 47 -3.21 -3.94 9.94
C VAL A 47 -2.32 -5.14 9.61
N SER A 48 -1.62 -5.12 8.48
CA SER A 48 -0.69 -6.19 8.12
C SER A 48 0.52 -6.25 9.06
N GLY A 49 0.99 -5.11 9.56
CA GLY A 49 2.03 -5.03 10.59
C GLY A 49 1.56 -5.62 11.92
N MET A 50 0.36 -5.24 12.38
CA MET A 50 -0.26 -5.80 13.60
C MET A 50 -0.38 -7.33 13.50
N THR A 51 -0.93 -7.82 12.39
CA THR A 51 -1.08 -9.28 12.18
C THR A 51 0.26 -10.01 12.11
N ALA A 52 1.32 -9.35 11.59
CA ALA A 52 2.65 -9.92 11.60
C ALA A 52 3.20 -10.08 13.04
N ARG A 53 2.90 -9.14 13.94
CA ARG A 53 3.27 -9.24 15.36
C ARG A 53 2.58 -10.44 16.01
N TYR A 54 1.25 -10.51 15.95
CA TYR A 54 0.47 -11.61 16.54
C TYR A 54 0.89 -12.98 15.99
N TYR A 55 1.22 -13.06 14.70
CA TYR A 55 1.70 -14.30 14.12
C TYR A 55 3.06 -14.72 14.71
N LEU A 56 4.01 -13.78 14.82
CA LEU A 56 5.37 -14.04 15.29
C LEU A 56 5.48 -14.29 16.82
N GLU A 57 4.43 -14.02 17.58
CA GLU A 57 4.33 -14.40 18.99
C GLU A 57 4.09 -15.90 19.18
N ASN A 58 3.38 -16.52 18.23
CA ASN A 58 2.93 -17.91 18.34
C ASN A 58 3.64 -18.86 17.37
N HIS A 59 4.45 -18.34 16.44
CA HIS A 59 5.08 -19.12 15.37
C HIS A 59 6.56 -18.77 15.23
N SER A 60 7.33 -19.72 14.76
CA SER A 60 8.75 -19.52 14.47
C SER A 60 8.98 -18.62 13.25
N THR A 61 10.15 -17.97 13.21
CA THR A 61 10.59 -17.18 12.04
C THR A 61 10.58 -18.00 10.74
N LYS A 62 10.93 -19.29 10.83
CA LYS A 62 10.91 -20.20 9.67
C LYS A 62 9.50 -20.41 9.11
N GLU A 63 8.54 -20.63 9.99
CA GLU A 63 7.12 -20.77 9.63
C GLU A 63 6.58 -19.48 9.02
N PHE A 64 6.92 -18.35 9.63
CA PHE A 64 6.52 -17.02 9.09
C PHE A 64 7.02 -16.82 7.66
N ILE A 65 8.31 -17.04 7.39
CA ILE A 65 8.88 -16.90 6.03
C ILE A 65 8.16 -17.85 5.06
N ARG A 66 8.02 -19.13 5.43
CA ARG A 66 7.38 -20.13 4.59
C ARG A 66 5.94 -19.73 4.25
N ASP A 67 5.18 -19.32 5.25
CA ASP A 67 3.77 -18.97 5.09
C ASP A 67 3.60 -17.69 4.28
N LYS A 68 4.38 -16.65 4.56
CA LYS A 68 4.36 -15.41 3.78
C LYS A 68 4.80 -15.64 2.34
N THR A 69 5.83 -16.44 2.10
CA THR A 69 6.26 -16.77 0.74
C THR A 69 5.17 -17.56 0.00
N ARG A 70 4.61 -18.60 0.63
CA ARG A 70 3.58 -19.43 0.01
C ARG A 70 2.27 -18.69 -0.26
N LYS A 71 1.86 -17.80 0.66
CA LYS A 71 0.58 -17.09 0.60
C LYS A 71 0.64 -15.76 -0.17
N LEU A 72 1.80 -15.12 -0.26
CA LEU A 72 1.96 -13.81 -0.89
C LEU A 72 2.81 -13.88 -2.15
N LEU A 73 4.07 -14.32 -2.05
CA LEU A 73 5.02 -14.26 -3.16
C LEU A 73 4.63 -15.21 -4.28
N VAL A 74 4.36 -16.48 -3.96
CA VAL A 74 4.06 -17.51 -4.98
C VAL A 74 2.83 -17.15 -5.80
N PRO A 75 1.64 -16.85 -5.21
CA PRO A 75 0.47 -16.52 -6.01
C PRO A 75 0.60 -15.18 -6.75
N SER A 76 1.29 -14.19 -6.18
CA SER A 76 1.50 -12.92 -6.87
C SER A 76 2.46 -13.06 -8.05
N THR A 77 3.50 -13.89 -7.94
CA THR A 77 4.44 -14.16 -9.04
C THR A 77 3.76 -14.94 -10.15
N ILE A 78 2.99 -15.99 -9.81
CA ILE A 78 2.21 -16.75 -10.81
C ILE A 78 1.19 -15.81 -11.47
N GLY A 79 0.45 -15.03 -10.69
CA GLY A 79 -0.51 -14.08 -11.22
C GLY A 79 0.12 -13.05 -12.16
N LEU A 80 1.31 -12.53 -11.82
CA LEU A 80 2.05 -11.59 -12.63
C LEU A 80 2.38 -12.16 -14.03
N PHE A 81 2.98 -13.34 -14.07
CA PHE A 81 3.42 -13.92 -15.34
C PHE A 81 2.30 -14.62 -16.11
N VAL A 82 1.29 -15.19 -15.46
CA VAL A 82 0.20 -15.90 -16.15
C VAL A 82 -0.88 -14.95 -16.67
N PHE A 83 -1.24 -13.93 -15.92
CA PHE A 83 -2.42 -13.08 -16.22
C PHE A 83 -2.09 -11.63 -16.52
N GLN A 84 -1.15 -11.02 -15.81
CA GLN A 84 -0.95 -9.58 -15.84
C GLN A 84 -0.31 -9.05 -17.13
N TRP A 85 0.34 -9.90 -17.91
CA TRP A 85 0.84 -9.51 -19.22
C TRP A 85 -0.28 -9.03 -20.17
N ILE A 86 -1.51 -9.57 -20.00
CA ILE A 86 -2.68 -9.15 -20.76
C ILE A 86 -3.00 -7.68 -20.45
N LEU A 87 -3.08 -7.35 -19.16
CA LEU A 87 -3.32 -5.97 -18.73
C LEU A 87 -2.20 -5.04 -19.21
N GLY A 88 -0.95 -5.49 -19.06
CA GLY A 88 0.21 -4.73 -19.54
C GLY A 88 0.21 -4.51 -21.06
N TYR A 89 -0.21 -5.50 -21.83
CA TYR A 89 -0.37 -5.34 -23.27
C TYR A 89 -1.37 -4.22 -23.61
N TYR A 90 -2.53 -4.23 -22.96
CA TYR A 90 -3.54 -3.19 -23.20
C TYR A 90 -3.06 -1.81 -22.72
N ASN A 91 -2.44 -1.73 -21.56
CA ASN A 91 -1.86 -0.48 -21.06
C ASN A 91 -0.84 0.11 -22.05
N MET A 92 0.09 -0.71 -22.54
CA MET A 92 1.10 -0.28 -23.52
C MET A 92 0.49 0.06 -24.88
N LYS A 93 -0.56 -0.65 -25.29
CA LYS A 93 -1.26 -0.36 -26.55
C LYS A 93 -1.98 0.98 -26.50
N ILE A 94 -2.67 1.26 -25.41
CA ILE A 94 -3.45 2.51 -25.22
C ILE A 94 -2.52 3.71 -25.08
N SER A 95 -1.40 3.57 -24.36
CA SER A 95 -0.39 4.63 -24.21
C SER A 95 0.48 4.85 -25.44
N GLY A 96 0.35 4.01 -26.48
CA GLY A 96 1.23 4.07 -27.67
C GLY A 96 2.65 3.52 -27.41
N ALA A 97 2.97 3.09 -26.20
CA ALA A 97 4.29 2.59 -25.85
C ALA A 97 4.65 1.27 -26.54
N LEU A 98 3.64 0.49 -26.97
CA LEU A 98 3.88 -0.80 -27.62
C LEU A 98 4.73 -0.71 -28.89
N ASP A 99 4.59 0.37 -29.64
CA ASP A 99 5.34 0.59 -30.88
C ASP A 99 6.84 0.82 -30.62
N SER A 100 7.20 1.43 -29.50
CA SER A 100 8.59 1.66 -29.09
C SER A 100 9.32 0.35 -28.74
N PHE A 101 8.58 -0.73 -28.50
CA PHE A 101 9.14 -2.04 -28.13
C PHE A 101 9.07 -3.07 -29.26
N ARG A 102 8.82 -2.65 -30.53
CA ARG A 102 8.74 -3.59 -31.68
C ARG A 102 10.03 -4.34 -31.92
N GLU A 103 11.18 -3.67 -31.76
CA GLU A 103 12.51 -4.24 -32.01
C GLU A 103 13.05 -5.07 -30.82
N VAL A 104 12.37 -5.03 -29.67
CA VAL A 104 12.80 -5.74 -28.46
C VAL A 104 12.47 -7.23 -28.59
N PRO A 105 13.41 -8.14 -28.19
CA PRO A 105 13.15 -9.58 -28.20
C PRO A 105 11.84 -9.95 -27.51
N GLY A 106 11.08 -10.90 -28.10
CA GLY A 106 9.73 -11.24 -27.63
C GLY A 106 9.64 -11.60 -26.15
N ILE A 107 10.64 -12.27 -25.60
CA ILE A 107 10.69 -12.64 -24.17
C ILE A 107 10.83 -11.42 -23.27
N VAL A 108 11.66 -10.45 -23.66
CA VAL A 108 11.87 -9.20 -22.92
C VAL A 108 10.60 -8.37 -22.96
N ARG A 109 9.98 -8.25 -24.14
CA ARG A 109 8.69 -7.56 -24.30
C ARG A 109 7.60 -8.18 -23.44
N TYR A 110 7.54 -9.53 -23.37
CA TYR A 110 6.60 -10.23 -22.49
C TYR A 110 6.82 -9.88 -21.01
N VAL A 111 8.08 -9.86 -20.53
CA VAL A 111 8.41 -9.47 -19.15
C VAL A 111 8.03 -8.03 -18.87
N ILE A 112 8.31 -7.11 -19.80
CA ILE A 112 7.91 -5.70 -19.68
C ILE A 112 6.38 -5.57 -19.60
N MET A 113 5.64 -6.27 -20.44
CA MET A 113 4.18 -6.29 -20.38
C MET A 113 3.67 -6.84 -19.04
N ALA A 114 4.24 -7.95 -18.55
CA ALA A 114 3.85 -8.52 -17.26
C ALA A 114 4.08 -7.53 -16.10
N ILE A 115 5.22 -6.85 -16.07
CA ILE A 115 5.55 -5.86 -15.04
C ILE A 115 4.67 -4.60 -15.18
N SER A 116 4.46 -4.11 -16.40
CA SER A 116 3.58 -2.96 -16.67
C SER A 116 2.13 -3.23 -16.25
N GLY A 117 1.70 -4.49 -16.32
CA GLY A 117 0.37 -4.91 -15.93
C GLY A 117 0.22 -5.33 -14.47
N ILE A 118 1.18 -5.04 -13.58
CA ILE A 118 1.20 -5.56 -12.20
C ILE A 118 -0.11 -5.34 -11.42
N GLY A 119 -0.85 -4.26 -11.76
CA GLY A 119 -2.17 -3.99 -11.18
C GLY A 119 -2.16 -4.09 -9.66
N VAL A 120 -3.17 -4.74 -9.09
CA VAL A 120 -3.34 -4.89 -7.64
C VAL A 120 -2.31 -5.81 -6.96
N LEU A 121 -1.55 -6.58 -7.71
CA LEU A 121 -0.56 -7.53 -7.16
C LEU A 121 0.62 -6.83 -6.50
N TRP A 122 0.89 -5.57 -6.84
CA TRP A 122 1.97 -4.79 -6.24
C TRP A 122 1.90 -4.77 -4.71
N TYR A 123 0.69 -4.64 -4.14
CA TYR A 123 0.49 -4.61 -2.69
C TYR A 123 1.01 -5.89 -2.02
N ILE A 124 0.67 -7.05 -2.59
CA ILE A 124 1.04 -8.36 -2.04
C ILE A 124 2.56 -8.54 -2.09
N GLN A 125 3.21 -8.11 -3.17
CA GLN A 125 4.67 -8.20 -3.32
C GLN A 125 5.39 -7.28 -2.35
N VAL A 126 4.96 -6.03 -2.22
CA VAL A 126 5.52 -5.07 -1.26
C VAL A 126 5.32 -5.55 0.18
N LEU A 127 4.15 -6.12 0.48
CA LEU A 127 3.88 -6.71 1.80
C LEU A 127 4.82 -7.87 2.12
N TRP A 128 5.15 -8.70 1.13
CA TRP A 128 6.14 -9.76 1.31
C TRP A 128 7.52 -9.17 1.61
N ILE A 129 7.97 -8.15 0.84
CA ILE A 129 9.25 -7.45 1.08
C ILE A 129 9.31 -6.91 2.50
N PHE A 130 8.28 -6.20 2.96
CA PHE A 130 8.25 -5.66 4.32
C PHE A 130 8.21 -6.76 5.38
N SER A 131 7.57 -7.89 5.11
CA SER A 131 7.56 -9.04 6.01
C SER A 131 8.97 -9.63 6.20
N ILE A 132 9.77 -9.69 5.15
CA ILE A 132 11.16 -10.15 5.24
C ILE A 132 12.04 -9.09 5.92
N LEU A 133 11.87 -7.81 5.56
CA LEU A 133 12.61 -6.70 6.18
C LEU A 133 12.33 -6.63 7.70
N LEU A 134 11.08 -6.89 8.11
CA LEU A 134 10.71 -6.96 9.52
C LEU A 134 11.56 -7.95 10.30
N LEU A 135 11.85 -9.12 9.75
CA LEU A 135 12.65 -10.13 10.44
C LEU A 135 14.10 -9.65 10.66
N VAL A 136 14.64 -8.90 9.71
CA VAL A 136 15.96 -8.27 9.84
C VAL A 136 15.92 -7.21 10.93
N VAL A 137 14.95 -6.31 10.91
CA VAL A 137 14.77 -5.26 11.92
C VAL A 137 14.57 -5.87 13.30
N ARG A 138 13.70 -6.88 13.44
CA ARG A 138 13.43 -7.57 14.70
C ARG A 138 14.70 -8.21 15.31
N LYS A 139 15.56 -8.77 14.47
CA LYS A 139 16.83 -9.37 14.93
C LYS A 139 17.78 -8.32 15.52
N ILE A 140 17.74 -7.09 15.00
CA ILE A 140 18.59 -5.98 15.44
C ILE A 140 18.01 -5.31 16.69
N GLU A 141 16.72 -5.00 16.68
CA GLU A 141 16.06 -4.20 17.73
C GLU A 141 15.71 -4.99 19.00
N LYS A 142 15.56 -6.32 18.90
CA LYS A 142 15.32 -7.26 20.02
C LYS A 142 14.13 -6.85 20.90
N ASP A 143 13.00 -6.48 20.29
CA ASP A 143 11.75 -6.03 20.92
C ASP A 143 11.89 -4.77 21.82
N ARG A 144 12.95 -3.97 21.67
CA ARG A 144 13.13 -2.70 22.42
C ARG A 144 12.14 -1.64 21.96
N ILE A 145 12.07 -1.42 20.65
CA ILE A 145 11.15 -0.45 20.06
C ILE A 145 9.69 -0.86 20.35
N TRP A 146 9.41 -2.15 20.25
CA TRP A 146 8.08 -2.66 20.56
C TRP A 146 7.68 -2.38 22.02
N LYS A 147 8.55 -2.65 22.99
CA LYS A 147 8.27 -2.34 24.40
C LYS A 147 8.05 -0.86 24.65
N CYS A 148 8.83 0.01 24.02
CA CYS A 148 8.62 1.46 24.09
C CYS A 148 7.30 1.87 23.42
N GLY A 149 6.85 1.16 22.40
CA GLY A 149 5.60 1.41 21.70
C GLY A 149 4.36 1.28 22.59
N ALA A 150 4.37 0.38 23.58
CA ALA A 150 3.26 0.20 24.51
C ALA A 150 2.91 1.46 25.31
N GLU A 151 3.92 2.24 25.67
CA GLU A 151 3.79 3.47 26.46
C GLU A 151 3.51 4.72 25.60
N ALA A 152 3.38 4.58 24.27
CA ALA A 152 3.23 5.69 23.34
C ALA A 152 2.02 6.57 23.70
N PRO A 153 2.23 7.82 24.10
CA PRO A 153 1.13 8.75 24.40
C PRO A 153 0.48 9.26 23.10
N VAL A 154 -0.74 9.76 23.19
CA VAL A 154 -1.50 10.24 22.01
C VAL A 154 -0.76 11.36 21.27
N TRP A 155 -0.08 12.26 21.98
CA TRP A 155 0.70 13.33 21.33
C TRP A 155 1.85 12.79 20.47
N LEU A 156 2.49 11.69 20.89
CA LEU A 156 3.51 11.01 20.08
C LEU A 156 2.91 10.45 18.80
N LEU A 157 1.69 9.87 18.87
CA LEU A 157 1.00 9.36 17.70
C LEU A 157 0.66 10.47 16.70
N ILE A 158 0.32 11.68 17.21
CA ILE A 158 0.16 12.86 16.36
C ILE A 158 1.50 13.27 15.73
N LEU A 159 2.59 13.26 16.50
CA LEU A 159 3.93 13.57 15.98
C LEU A 159 4.39 12.59 14.90
N LEU A 160 3.97 11.34 14.99
CA LEU A 160 4.26 10.33 13.96
C LEU A 160 3.64 10.67 12.59
N THR A 161 2.64 11.54 12.52
CA THR A 161 2.13 12.06 11.24
C THR A 161 3.19 12.87 10.49
N ILE A 162 4.03 13.60 11.21
CA ILE A 162 5.18 14.33 10.63
C ILE A 162 6.21 13.33 10.08
N CYS A 163 6.50 12.26 10.84
CA CYS A 163 7.39 11.21 10.38
C CYS A 163 6.81 10.47 9.15
N LEU A 164 5.50 10.28 9.12
CA LEU A 164 4.80 9.71 7.97
C LEU A 164 4.96 10.61 6.73
N TYR A 165 4.78 11.92 6.88
CA TYR A 165 5.01 12.88 5.81
C TYR A 165 6.47 12.85 5.32
N GLY A 166 7.44 12.83 6.23
CA GLY A 166 8.86 12.68 5.91
C GLY A 166 9.15 11.37 5.18
N SER A 167 8.56 10.25 5.61
CA SER A 167 8.73 8.95 4.97
C SER A 167 8.15 8.92 3.54
N ALA A 168 7.12 9.71 3.28
CA ALA A 168 6.54 9.85 1.95
C ALA A 168 7.50 10.52 0.93
N GLN A 169 8.53 11.24 1.40
CA GLN A 169 9.56 11.85 0.55
C GLN A 169 10.72 10.88 0.25
N ILE A 170 10.81 9.77 0.95
CA ILE A 170 11.90 8.80 0.84
C ILE A 170 11.42 7.58 0.06
N LEU A 171 12.28 7.06 -0.83
CA LEU A 171 12.00 5.83 -1.60
C LEU A 171 10.72 5.88 -2.44
N ASN A 172 10.29 7.05 -2.86
CA ASN A 172 9.28 7.21 -3.89
C ASN A 172 9.93 6.99 -5.25
N THR A 173 9.54 5.93 -5.94
CA THR A 173 10.05 5.68 -7.28
C THR A 173 9.30 6.52 -8.31
N PRO A 174 10.00 7.34 -9.12
CA PRO A 174 9.34 8.16 -10.14
C PRO A 174 8.83 7.33 -11.34
N ILE A 175 9.36 6.10 -11.51
CA ILE A 175 9.04 5.22 -12.64
C ILE A 175 7.75 4.45 -12.40
N VAL A 176 7.54 3.95 -11.17
CA VAL A 176 6.34 3.21 -10.77
C VAL A 176 5.76 3.88 -9.54
N THR A 177 4.83 4.80 -9.77
CA THR A 177 4.26 5.68 -8.73
C THR A 177 3.53 4.95 -7.61
N VAL A 178 3.09 3.70 -7.83
CA VAL A 178 2.45 2.88 -6.80
C VAL A 178 3.44 2.36 -5.75
N TYR A 179 4.74 2.26 -6.07
CA TYR A 179 5.76 1.79 -5.14
C TYR A 179 6.26 2.91 -4.23
N ARG A 180 5.42 3.31 -3.28
CA ARG A 180 5.76 4.27 -2.23
C ARG A 180 6.30 3.53 -1.01
N PHE A 181 7.52 2.97 -1.13
CA PHE A 181 8.11 2.12 -0.09
C PHE A 181 8.26 2.84 1.26
N GLY A 182 8.59 4.12 1.27
CA GLY A 182 8.77 4.90 2.48
C GLY A 182 7.49 4.94 3.31
N ILE A 183 6.41 5.48 2.75
CA ILE A 183 5.14 5.64 3.46
C ILE A 183 4.52 4.29 3.87
N TYR A 184 4.50 3.32 2.96
CA TYR A 184 3.87 2.02 3.26
C TYR A 184 4.70 1.18 4.22
N GLY A 185 6.05 1.24 4.12
CA GLY A 185 6.95 0.61 5.08
C GLY A 185 6.79 1.22 6.46
N PHE A 186 6.75 2.55 6.56
CA PHE A 186 6.50 3.23 7.82
C PHE A 186 5.16 2.80 8.44
N CYS A 187 4.08 2.79 7.68
CA CYS A 187 2.77 2.31 8.15
C CYS A 187 2.82 0.85 8.63
N PHE A 188 3.49 -0.03 7.89
CA PHE A 188 3.63 -1.43 8.29
C PHE A 188 4.41 -1.58 9.61
N PHE A 189 5.53 -0.87 9.77
CA PHE A 189 6.31 -0.91 10.99
C PHE A 189 5.59 -0.25 12.17
N MET A 190 4.84 0.83 11.96
CA MET A 190 3.97 1.39 12.99
C MET A 190 2.91 0.39 13.44
N GLY A 191 2.31 -0.35 12.50
CA GLY A 191 1.40 -1.45 12.81
C GLY A 191 2.04 -2.48 13.73
N TYR A 192 3.27 -2.90 13.41
CA TYR A 192 4.00 -3.90 14.19
C TYR A 192 4.46 -3.40 15.56
N PHE A 193 5.05 -2.20 15.64
CA PHE A 193 5.72 -1.73 16.87
C PHE A 193 4.81 -0.95 17.82
N ILE A 194 3.73 -0.33 17.32
CA ILE A 194 2.89 0.58 18.09
C ILE A 194 1.45 0.09 18.16
N PHE A 195 0.79 -0.07 17.01
CA PHE A 195 -0.63 -0.41 16.98
C PHE A 195 -0.95 -1.88 17.29
N SER A 196 0.07 -2.73 17.45
CA SER A 196 -0.12 -4.11 17.96
C SER A 196 -0.33 -4.17 19.49
N HIS A 197 -0.27 -3.04 20.18
CA HIS A 197 -0.58 -2.94 21.61
C HIS A 197 -2.03 -2.55 21.82
N ASP A 198 -2.80 -3.35 22.53
CA ASP A 198 -4.21 -3.11 22.81
C ASP A 198 -4.41 -1.81 23.60
N GLU A 199 -3.47 -1.49 24.51
CA GLU A 199 -3.49 -0.27 25.31
C GLU A 199 -3.38 1.00 24.43
N VAL A 200 -2.64 0.94 23.33
CA VAL A 200 -2.51 2.06 22.39
C VAL A 200 -3.81 2.22 21.61
N VAL A 201 -4.39 1.12 21.14
CA VAL A 201 -5.67 1.12 20.42
C VAL A 201 -6.79 1.64 21.34
N GLU A 202 -6.82 1.23 22.60
CA GLU A 202 -7.80 1.72 23.58
C GLU A 202 -7.63 3.22 23.85
N ARG A 203 -6.39 3.71 24.00
CA ARG A 203 -6.12 5.16 24.14
C ARG A 203 -6.63 5.95 22.95
N LEU A 204 -6.39 5.49 21.72
CA LEU A 204 -6.93 6.10 20.50
C LEU A 204 -8.45 6.07 20.45
N SER A 205 -9.05 4.96 20.88
CA SER A 205 -10.50 4.81 20.92
C SER A 205 -11.18 5.88 21.80
N ARG A 206 -10.54 6.33 22.87
CA ARG A 206 -11.05 7.44 23.71
C ARG A 206 -11.11 8.77 22.96
N TRP A 207 -10.23 8.97 21.98
CA TRP A 207 -10.15 10.19 21.16
C TRP A 207 -10.84 10.04 19.79
N ARG A 208 -11.54 8.93 19.56
CA ARG A 208 -12.09 8.56 18.25
C ARG A 208 -12.92 9.65 17.59
N TRP A 209 -13.78 10.32 18.35
CA TRP A 209 -14.65 11.35 17.78
C TRP A 209 -13.89 12.59 17.35
N MET A 210 -12.92 13.03 18.16
CA MET A 210 -12.04 14.14 17.78
C MET A 210 -11.22 13.79 16.53
N LEU A 211 -10.63 12.61 16.50
CA LEU A 211 -9.85 12.15 15.35
C LEU A 211 -10.72 12.04 14.08
N LEU A 212 -11.96 11.57 14.21
CA LEU A 212 -12.90 11.52 13.09
C LEU A 212 -13.28 12.91 12.57
N VAL A 213 -13.49 13.88 13.44
CA VAL A 213 -13.77 15.26 13.02
C VAL A 213 -12.58 15.87 12.29
N VAL A 214 -11.36 15.66 12.79
CA VAL A 214 -10.15 16.16 12.13
C VAL A 214 -9.95 15.47 10.79
N ALA A 215 -10.04 14.15 10.74
CA ALA A 215 -9.89 13.36 9.50
C ALA A 215 -10.99 13.69 8.47
N GLY A 216 -12.23 13.85 8.92
CA GLY A 216 -13.35 14.24 8.06
C GLY A 216 -13.18 15.67 7.51
N GLY A 217 -12.79 16.62 8.37
CA GLY A 217 -12.54 18.00 7.95
C GLY A 217 -11.39 18.11 6.94
N THR A 218 -10.28 17.43 7.18
CA THR A 218 -9.15 17.41 6.24
C THR A 218 -9.49 16.68 4.95
N GLY A 219 -10.26 15.57 5.01
CA GLY A 219 -10.73 14.85 3.84
C GLY A 219 -11.67 15.69 2.96
N ILE A 220 -12.63 16.37 3.56
CA ILE A 220 -13.53 17.30 2.85
C ILE A 220 -12.73 18.45 2.22
N HIS A 221 -11.82 19.05 2.98
CA HIS A 221 -10.97 20.11 2.46
C HIS A 221 -10.17 19.65 1.24
N TYR A 222 -9.56 18.47 1.32
CA TYR A 222 -8.84 17.87 0.19
C TYR A 222 -9.76 17.64 -1.03
N THR A 223 -10.96 17.09 -0.82
CA THR A 223 -11.91 16.80 -1.90
C THR A 223 -12.44 18.08 -2.59
N VAL A 224 -12.54 19.19 -1.86
CA VAL A 224 -13.00 20.47 -2.41
C VAL A 224 -11.90 21.18 -3.20
N GLN A 225 -10.63 20.91 -2.92
CA GLN A 225 -9.50 21.53 -3.63
C GLN A 225 -9.14 20.83 -4.95
N TYR A 226 -9.55 19.59 -5.12
CA TYR A 226 -9.27 18.76 -6.29
C TYR A 226 -10.53 18.25 -6.97
#